data_e04b090b70e1a9c5b943e89d66f87c2e
#
_entry.id   e04b090b70e1a9c5b943e89d66f87c2e
#
_cell.length_a   1.000
_cell.length_b   1.000
_cell.length_c   1.000
_cell.angle_alpha   90.00
_cell.angle_beta   90.00
_cell.angle_gamma   90.00
#
_symmetry.space_group_name_H-M   'P 1'
#
loop_
_entity.id
_entity.type
_entity.pdbx_description
1 polymer ?
#
loop_
_entity_poly.entity_id
_entity_poly.type
_entity_poly.pdbx_seq_one_letter_code
_entity_poly.pdbx_strand_id
1 'polypeptide(L)'
;MPLTHKVTAMRVTDTAGNVPVASGAVSSLSDRRSDVESMMGRSTPATLSTPGTRTSTTATRTTTTRITSCAPALSADESAACHAEPSFDDLVAAYFDCRRTKRNTASALAFEQDLEHNLIALHDELVAGAYRPGRSICFVITRPKPREVWAAAFRDRIVHHLLYNQVAPAIEASLIADSCACIPGRGTLYAARRLEAKIRSASENWTRPLWYLKGDLANFFVAIDKRILHRLLADRIRETRWLQLAELILFHDPRENYEVRGDARHLAQVPPHKRLVNQAPHFGLPIGNLSSQFFANIYLDVLDQYVKHELRVRHYIRYVDDFVLLHESPQQL
;
A
#
# COMPACT_ATOMS: atom_id res chain seq x y z
N MET A 1 1.47 6.12 25.21
CA MET A 1 0.23 6.93 25.12
C MET A 1 -0.94 6.00 24.94
N PRO A 2 -2.05 6.13 25.67
CA PRO A 2 -3.18 5.24 25.50
C PRO A 2 -3.84 5.51 24.13
N LEU A 3 -3.95 4.47 23.34
CA LEU A 3 -4.72 4.47 22.09
C LEU A 3 -6.21 4.55 22.47
N THR A 4 -6.81 5.72 22.35
CA THR A 4 -8.27 5.87 22.53
C THR A 4 -8.96 5.28 21.32
N HIS A 5 -9.42 4.05 21.45
CA HIS A 5 -10.18 3.36 20.42
C HIS A 5 -11.67 3.65 20.59
N LYS A 6 -12.33 4.07 19.51
CA LYS A 6 -13.79 3.95 19.41
C LYS A 6 -14.09 2.51 18.97
N VAL A 7 -14.31 1.66 19.94
CA VAL A 7 -14.77 0.28 19.72
C VAL A 7 -16.27 0.25 19.89
N THR A 8 -17.00 -0.18 18.87
CA THR A 8 -18.45 -0.38 18.93
C THR A 8 -18.76 -1.79 18.45
N ALA A 9 -19.19 -2.66 19.37
CA ALA A 9 -19.73 -3.95 19.01
C ALA A 9 -21.22 -3.81 18.66
N MET A 10 -21.64 -4.29 17.48
CA MET A 10 -23.02 -4.23 17.03
C MET A 10 -23.46 -5.60 16.50
N ARG A 11 -24.74 -5.92 16.72
CA ARG A 11 -25.36 -7.14 16.19
C ARG A 11 -25.70 -6.97 14.72
N VAL A 12 -25.32 -7.95 13.89
CA VAL A 12 -25.81 -8.08 12.52
C VAL A 12 -27.13 -8.87 12.61
N THR A 13 -28.26 -8.25 12.37
CA THR A 13 -29.56 -8.94 12.35
C THR A 13 -30.15 -8.87 10.97
N ASP A 14 -30.56 -10.03 10.44
CA ASP A 14 -31.53 -10.10 9.36
C ASP A 14 -32.92 -10.01 9.97
N THR A 15 -33.68 -9.01 9.59
CA THR A 15 -35.12 -8.98 9.77
C THR A 15 -35.75 -8.94 8.39
N ALA A 16 -36.14 -10.12 7.92
CA ALA A 16 -37.06 -10.29 6.80
C ALA A 16 -36.72 -9.46 5.53
N GLY A 17 -35.69 -9.85 4.79
CA GLY A 17 -35.49 -9.43 3.41
C GLY A 17 -34.96 -8.00 3.19
N ASN A 18 -34.76 -7.23 4.25
CA ASN A 18 -34.04 -5.97 4.21
C ASN A 18 -32.88 -6.04 5.19
N VAL A 19 -31.74 -6.42 4.68
CA VAL A 19 -30.48 -6.15 5.34
C VAL A 19 -30.32 -4.63 5.35
N PRO A 20 -30.32 -3.96 6.48
CA PRO A 20 -29.46 -2.81 6.60
C PRO A 20 -28.04 -3.41 6.66
N VAL A 21 -27.52 -3.88 5.52
CA VAL A 21 -26.10 -3.81 5.31
C VAL A 21 -25.76 -2.45 5.88
N ALA A 22 -25.07 -2.45 7.01
CA ALA A 22 -24.77 -1.21 7.67
C ALA A 22 -24.21 -0.31 6.59
N SER A 23 -25.11 0.47 5.98
CA SER A 23 -24.78 1.42 4.91
C SER A 23 -23.63 2.33 5.39
N GLY A 24 -23.51 2.46 6.71
CA GLY A 24 -22.40 3.11 7.37
C GLY A 24 -21.06 2.38 7.31
N ALA A 25 -20.99 1.03 7.30
CA ALA A 25 -19.69 0.35 7.22
C ALA A 25 -19.22 0.27 5.75
N VAL A 26 -20.14 0.05 4.82
CA VAL A 26 -19.85 0.03 3.38
C VAL A 26 -19.72 1.45 2.84
N SER A 27 -20.50 2.43 3.33
CA SER A 27 -20.36 3.84 2.95
C SER A 27 -19.07 4.45 3.50
N SER A 28 -18.60 4.06 4.71
CA SER A 28 -17.30 4.55 5.19
C SER A 28 -16.13 3.96 4.40
N LEU A 29 -16.27 2.76 3.84
CA LEU A 29 -15.30 2.18 2.93
C LEU A 29 -15.38 2.81 1.52
N SER A 30 -16.58 3.16 1.04
CA SER A 30 -16.78 3.83 -0.26
C SER A 30 -16.40 5.30 -0.23
N ASP A 31 -16.70 6.01 0.87
CA ASP A 31 -16.35 7.43 1.01
C ASP A 31 -14.84 7.64 1.08
N ARG A 32 -14.08 6.64 1.58
CA ARG A 32 -12.60 6.70 1.57
C ARG A 32 -12.00 6.32 0.21
N ARG A 33 -12.77 5.70 -0.68
CA ARG A 33 -12.34 5.42 -2.05
C ARG A 33 -12.09 6.72 -2.83
N SER A 34 -12.99 7.69 -2.72
CA SER A 34 -12.83 8.99 -3.40
C SER A 34 -11.56 9.71 -2.98
N ASP A 35 -11.16 9.56 -1.71
CA ASP A 35 -9.96 10.21 -1.17
C ASP A 35 -8.68 9.52 -1.65
N VAL A 36 -8.67 8.17 -1.64
CA VAL A 36 -7.50 7.38 -2.03
C VAL A 36 -7.36 7.33 -3.55
N GLU A 37 -8.47 7.19 -4.29
CA GLU A 37 -8.46 7.19 -5.76
C GLU A 37 -8.22 8.59 -6.34
N SER A 38 -8.69 9.65 -5.68
CA SER A 38 -8.32 11.03 -6.01
C SER A 38 -6.82 11.27 -5.85
N MET A 39 -6.18 10.57 -4.89
CA MET A 39 -4.75 10.65 -4.67
C MET A 39 -3.93 9.78 -5.62
N MET A 40 -4.50 8.64 -6.08
CA MET A 40 -3.79 7.66 -6.92
C MET A 40 -4.18 7.69 -8.40
N GLY A 41 -5.28 8.34 -8.80
CA GLY A 41 -5.82 8.29 -10.16
C GLY A 41 -6.32 6.87 -10.54
N ARG A 42 -7.48 6.81 -11.15
CA ARG A 42 -8.15 5.55 -11.51
C ARG A 42 -7.28 4.71 -12.45
N SER A 43 -6.90 3.52 -12.03
CA SER A 43 -6.38 2.47 -12.92
C SER A 43 -7.55 1.64 -13.41
N THR A 44 -8.02 1.89 -14.61
CA THR A 44 -8.89 0.95 -15.34
C THR A 44 -8.01 -0.06 -16.06
N PRO A 45 -8.24 -1.37 -15.92
CA PRO A 45 -7.54 -2.35 -16.71
C PRO A 45 -8.04 -2.25 -18.17
N ALA A 46 -7.11 -2.06 -19.08
CA ALA A 46 -7.40 -2.20 -20.52
C ALA A 46 -7.68 -3.68 -20.84
N THR A 47 -8.90 -3.97 -21.29
CA THR A 47 -9.25 -5.25 -21.88
C THR A 47 -8.56 -5.39 -23.23
N LEU A 48 -7.57 -6.25 -23.32
CA LEU A 48 -7.09 -6.76 -24.60
C LEU A 48 -7.98 -7.92 -25.02
N SER A 49 -8.73 -7.70 -26.07
CA SER A 49 -9.40 -8.74 -26.86
C SER A 49 -8.40 -9.33 -27.85
N THR A 50 -8.15 -10.61 -27.78
CA THR A 50 -7.47 -11.37 -28.84
C THR A 50 -8.46 -12.24 -29.57
N PRO A 51 -8.41 -12.32 -30.91
CA PRO A 51 -9.20 -13.27 -31.69
C PRO A 51 -8.52 -14.63 -31.70
N GLY A 52 -9.33 -15.67 -31.63
CA GLY A 52 -8.90 -17.05 -31.60
C GLY A 52 -8.40 -17.57 -32.94
N THR A 53 -7.58 -18.60 -32.88
CA THR A 53 -7.45 -19.60 -33.97
C THR A 53 -7.21 -20.98 -33.35
N ARG A 54 -8.10 -21.89 -33.68
CA ARG A 54 -7.99 -23.33 -33.43
C ARG A 54 -6.94 -23.93 -34.36
N THR A 55 -6.13 -24.85 -33.82
CA THR A 55 -5.78 -26.10 -34.54
C THR A 55 -5.35 -27.18 -33.56
N SER A 56 -5.91 -28.35 -33.80
CA SER A 56 -5.68 -29.63 -33.14
C SER A 56 -4.37 -30.26 -33.65
N THR A 57 -3.69 -31.08 -32.86
CA THR A 57 -3.36 -32.50 -33.16
C THR A 57 -2.39 -33.12 -32.18
N THR A 58 -2.84 -34.22 -31.61
CA THR A 58 -2.25 -35.56 -31.47
C THR A 58 -1.03 -35.79 -30.55
N ALA A 59 -1.27 -36.72 -29.67
CA ALA A 59 -0.33 -37.38 -28.73
C ALA A 59 0.72 -38.25 -29.41
N THR A 60 1.89 -38.40 -28.74
CA THR A 60 2.65 -39.68 -28.76
C THR A 60 3.65 -39.73 -27.56
N ARG A 61 3.46 -40.58 -26.72
CA ARG A 61 4.10 -41.67 -25.97
C ARG A 61 5.64 -41.62 -25.76
N THR A 62 6.00 -41.68 -24.47
CA THR A 62 6.99 -42.48 -23.75
C THR A 62 8.43 -42.61 -24.28
N THR A 63 9.42 -42.25 -23.44
CA THR A 63 10.49 -43.21 -23.04
C THR A 63 11.25 -42.65 -21.82
N THR A 64 11.32 -43.47 -20.78
CA THR A 64 12.14 -43.34 -19.59
C THR A 64 13.60 -43.64 -19.94
N THR A 65 14.52 -42.75 -19.57
CA THR A 65 15.95 -43.13 -19.49
C THR A 65 16.51 -42.53 -18.20
N ARG A 66 16.88 -43.47 -17.30
CA ARG A 66 17.72 -43.23 -16.13
C ARG A 66 19.12 -42.87 -16.61
N ILE A 67 19.66 -41.75 -16.18
CA ILE A 67 21.11 -41.50 -16.24
C ILE A 67 21.58 -41.03 -14.86
N THR A 68 22.56 -41.71 -14.42
CA THR A 68 23.32 -41.72 -13.19
C THR A 68 23.97 -40.38 -12.86
N SER A 69 24.07 -40.12 -11.57
CA SER A 69 24.77 -39.00 -10.92
C SER A 69 26.18 -38.75 -11.44
N CYS A 70 26.45 -37.50 -11.77
CA CYS A 70 27.77 -36.90 -11.59
C CYS A 70 27.52 -35.47 -11.10
N ALA A 71 27.84 -35.23 -9.84
CA ALA A 71 27.89 -33.88 -9.29
C ALA A 71 29.18 -33.21 -9.80
N PRO A 72 29.09 -32.04 -10.44
CA PRO A 72 30.26 -31.20 -10.57
C PRO A 72 30.43 -30.39 -9.27
N ALA A 73 31.68 -30.33 -8.82
CA ALA A 73 32.11 -29.50 -7.70
C ALA A 73 31.67 -28.07 -7.90
N LEU A 74 30.99 -27.51 -6.91
CA LEU A 74 30.67 -26.08 -6.83
C LEU A 74 31.99 -25.30 -6.78
N SER A 75 32.26 -24.56 -7.84
CA SER A 75 33.31 -23.56 -7.88
C SER A 75 32.99 -22.43 -6.94
N ALA A 76 33.98 -22.02 -6.16
CA ALA A 76 33.92 -20.91 -5.22
C ALA A 76 33.82 -19.57 -5.97
N ASP A 77 32.62 -19.23 -6.43
CA ASP A 77 32.30 -17.90 -7.01
C ASP A 77 30.86 -17.46 -6.69
N GLU A 78 30.36 -17.83 -5.51
CA GLU A 78 29.07 -17.41 -4.99
C GLU A 78 29.16 -16.24 -4.00
N SER A 79 30.22 -15.44 -4.04
CA SER A 79 30.35 -14.24 -3.19
C SER A 79 30.10 -12.92 -3.93
N ALA A 80 29.61 -12.94 -5.15
CA ALA A 80 28.95 -11.79 -5.76
C ALA A 80 27.47 -11.81 -5.38
N ALA A 81 27.15 -11.51 -4.11
CA ALA A 81 25.81 -11.09 -3.74
C ALA A 81 25.46 -9.94 -4.68
N CYS A 82 24.61 -10.23 -5.65
CA CYS A 82 24.18 -9.33 -6.71
C CYS A 82 23.62 -8.05 -6.05
N HIS A 83 24.45 -7.02 -5.98
CA HIS A 83 23.99 -5.67 -5.69
C HIS A 83 23.23 -5.21 -6.94
N ALA A 84 21.96 -5.59 -7.03
CA ALA A 84 21.13 -5.20 -8.15
C ALA A 84 20.99 -3.67 -8.12
N GLU A 85 21.83 -3.01 -8.91
CA GLU A 85 21.73 -1.57 -9.12
C GLU A 85 20.43 -1.27 -9.90
N PRO A 86 19.78 -0.12 -9.65
CA PRO A 86 18.65 0.30 -10.45
C PRO A 86 19.03 0.34 -11.92
N SER A 87 18.40 -0.45 -12.77
CA SER A 87 18.62 -0.33 -14.21
C SER A 87 17.91 0.90 -14.75
N PHE A 88 18.39 1.43 -15.87
CA PHE A 88 17.72 2.55 -16.54
C PHE A 88 16.31 2.15 -17.00
N ASP A 89 16.13 0.91 -17.46
CA ASP A 89 14.82 0.39 -17.89
C ASP A 89 13.82 0.32 -16.73
N ASP A 90 14.27 -0.06 -15.52
CA ASP A 90 13.41 -0.04 -14.32
C ASP A 90 12.97 1.38 -13.98
N LEU A 91 13.88 2.36 -14.12
CA LEU A 91 13.55 3.77 -13.88
C LEU A 91 12.55 4.31 -14.92
N VAL A 92 12.72 3.94 -16.20
CA VAL A 92 11.78 4.29 -17.27
C VAL A 92 10.40 3.65 -17.01
N ALA A 93 10.34 2.39 -16.60
CA ALA A 93 9.10 1.73 -16.21
C ALA A 93 8.42 2.46 -15.04
N ALA A 94 9.18 2.82 -14.02
CA ALA A 94 8.70 3.59 -12.86
C ALA A 94 8.18 4.99 -13.26
N TYR A 95 8.82 5.66 -14.22
CA TYR A 95 8.34 6.91 -14.78
C TYR A 95 6.95 6.74 -15.42
N PHE A 96 6.76 5.71 -16.26
CA PHE A 96 5.46 5.46 -16.91
C PHE A 96 4.38 5.13 -15.88
N ASP A 97 4.69 4.37 -14.84
CA ASP A 97 3.76 4.08 -13.75
C ASP A 97 3.37 5.33 -12.98
N CYS A 98 4.33 6.17 -12.64
CA CYS A 98 4.08 7.47 -11.99
C CYS A 98 3.23 8.38 -12.89
N ARG A 99 3.58 8.48 -14.16
CA ARG A 99 2.91 9.34 -15.15
C ARG A 99 1.46 8.96 -15.38
N ARG A 100 1.13 7.68 -15.33
CA ARG A 100 -0.24 7.16 -15.59
C ARG A 100 -1.31 7.93 -14.84
N THR A 101 -1.00 8.37 -13.60
CA THR A 101 -1.94 9.04 -12.71
C THR A 101 -1.70 10.54 -12.56
N LYS A 102 -0.62 11.11 -13.16
CA LYS A 102 -0.16 12.49 -12.92
C LYS A 102 0.10 13.31 -14.20
N ARG A 103 -0.50 12.93 -15.30
CA ARG A 103 -0.23 13.47 -16.65
C ARG A 103 -0.27 15.00 -16.78
N ASN A 104 -1.13 15.67 -16.03
CA ASN A 104 -1.39 17.11 -16.18
C ASN A 104 -0.95 17.92 -14.97
N THR A 105 -0.06 17.41 -14.12
CA THR A 105 0.48 18.21 -13.03
C THR A 105 1.63 19.10 -13.53
N ALA A 106 1.72 20.33 -13.04
CA ALA A 106 2.77 21.27 -13.46
C ALA A 106 4.19 20.67 -13.28
N SER A 107 4.41 19.91 -12.20
CA SER A 107 5.70 19.25 -11.94
C SER A 107 5.99 18.09 -12.90
N ALA A 108 4.96 17.38 -13.38
CA ALA A 108 5.15 16.34 -14.40
C ALA A 108 5.48 16.98 -15.75
N LEU A 109 4.73 18.01 -16.15
CA LEU A 109 4.98 18.72 -17.40
C LEU A 109 6.36 19.36 -17.43
N ALA A 110 6.80 19.99 -16.33
CA ALA A 110 8.14 20.55 -16.22
C ALA A 110 9.25 19.48 -16.34
N PHE A 111 9.04 18.29 -15.76
CA PHE A 111 9.99 17.18 -15.88
C PHE A 111 10.03 16.63 -17.32
N GLU A 112 8.90 16.60 -18.01
CA GLU A 112 8.75 16.08 -19.36
C GLU A 112 9.28 17.03 -20.45
N GLN A 113 9.55 18.30 -20.14
CA GLN A 113 10.16 19.25 -21.10
C GLN A 113 11.56 18.81 -21.53
N ASP A 114 12.31 18.15 -20.66
CA ASP A 114 13.63 17.60 -20.95
C ASP A 114 13.73 16.17 -20.36
N LEU A 115 12.83 15.31 -20.83
CA LEU A 115 12.59 14.00 -20.23
C LEU A 115 13.83 13.12 -20.22
N GLU A 116 14.52 13.00 -21.34
CA GLU A 116 15.68 12.11 -21.48
C GLU A 116 16.81 12.54 -20.55
N HIS A 117 17.16 13.81 -20.58
CA HIS A 117 18.21 14.36 -19.70
C HIS A 117 17.83 14.20 -18.22
N ASN A 118 16.59 14.50 -17.85
CA ASN A 118 16.11 14.37 -16.48
C ASN A 118 16.09 12.92 -15.99
N LEU A 119 15.78 11.94 -16.84
CA LEU A 119 15.84 10.52 -16.47
C LEU A 119 17.28 10.02 -16.35
N ILE A 120 18.17 10.41 -17.28
CA ILE A 120 19.59 10.06 -17.21
C ILE A 120 20.22 10.63 -15.95
N ALA A 121 20.03 11.92 -15.68
CA ALA A 121 20.55 12.56 -14.48
C ALA A 121 20.03 11.91 -13.18
N LEU A 122 18.74 11.56 -13.16
CA LEU A 122 18.14 10.84 -12.01
C LEU A 122 18.73 9.44 -11.83
N HIS A 123 18.97 8.73 -12.92
CA HIS A 123 19.59 7.40 -12.89
C HIS A 123 21.03 7.49 -12.37
N ASP A 124 21.83 8.42 -12.88
CA ASP A 124 23.21 8.62 -12.47
C ASP A 124 23.32 8.96 -10.99
N GLU A 125 22.43 9.82 -10.48
CA GLU A 125 22.34 10.12 -9.04
C GLU A 125 21.98 8.89 -8.21
N LEU A 126 21.05 8.06 -8.68
CA LEU A 126 20.67 6.83 -8.00
C LEU A 126 21.82 5.83 -7.96
N VAL A 127 22.50 5.59 -9.07
CA VAL A 127 23.66 4.69 -9.17
C VAL A 127 24.80 5.18 -8.28
N ALA A 128 25.12 6.48 -8.35
CA ALA A 128 26.17 7.08 -7.52
C ALA A 128 25.82 7.17 -6.02
N GLY A 129 24.55 6.87 -5.60
CA GLY A 129 24.11 7.09 -4.23
C GLY A 129 23.99 8.57 -3.84
N ALA A 130 24.03 9.46 -4.81
CA ALA A 130 23.97 10.91 -4.64
C ALA A 130 22.52 11.45 -4.63
N TYR A 131 21.54 10.63 -4.98
CA TYR A 131 20.14 11.03 -4.98
C TYR A 131 19.72 11.61 -3.63
N ARG A 132 19.04 12.77 -3.67
CA ARG A 132 18.39 13.39 -2.52
C ARG A 132 16.98 13.82 -2.91
N PRO A 133 15.95 13.57 -2.05
CA PRO A 133 14.61 14.06 -2.29
C PRO A 133 14.56 15.59 -2.39
N GLY A 134 13.74 16.08 -3.31
CA GLY A 134 13.56 17.48 -3.55
C GLY A 134 12.46 18.13 -2.69
N ARG A 135 12.00 19.30 -3.14
CA ARG A 135 10.99 20.10 -2.45
C ARG A 135 9.62 19.43 -2.46
N SER A 136 9.00 19.30 -1.29
CA SER A 136 7.65 18.78 -1.14
C SER A 136 6.59 19.88 -1.27
N ILE A 137 5.34 19.49 -1.59
CA ILE A 137 4.19 20.37 -1.63
C ILE A 137 3.22 19.96 -0.54
N CYS A 138 2.90 20.89 0.37
CA CYS A 138 1.88 20.69 1.40
C CYS A 138 0.58 21.40 0.99
N PHE A 139 -0.54 20.68 1.01
CA PHE A 139 -1.86 21.25 0.79
C PHE A 139 -2.93 20.51 1.60
N VAL A 140 -4.15 21.06 1.67
CA VAL A 140 -5.25 20.47 2.42
C VAL A 140 -6.36 20.02 1.48
N ILE A 141 -6.79 18.77 1.65
CA ILE A 141 -8.05 18.28 1.11
C ILE A 141 -9.13 18.50 2.19
N THR A 142 -10.22 19.21 1.84
CA THR A 142 -11.25 19.60 2.80
C THR A 142 -12.39 18.60 2.93
N ARG A 143 -12.60 17.76 1.92
CA ARG A 143 -13.71 16.78 1.87
C ARG A 143 -13.17 15.36 1.80
N PRO A 144 -13.81 14.35 2.44
CA PRO A 144 -14.95 14.47 3.37
C PRO A 144 -14.57 15.07 4.74
N LYS A 145 -13.27 15.06 5.09
CA LYS A 145 -12.71 15.66 6.32
C LYS A 145 -11.42 16.37 5.98
N PRO A 146 -11.10 17.50 6.62
CA PRO A 146 -9.84 18.20 6.41
C PRO A 146 -8.64 17.30 6.69
N ARG A 147 -7.71 17.19 5.69
CA ARG A 147 -6.48 16.39 5.79
C ARG A 147 -5.33 17.13 5.17
N GLU A 148 -4.21 17.14 5.86
CA GLU A 148 -2.93 17.62 5.37
C GLU A 148 -2.32 16.57 4.43
N VAL A 149 -1.97 16.98 3.22
CA VAL A 149 -1.36 16.12 2.20
C VAL A 149 0.03 16.66 1.87
N TRP A 150 1.01 15.78 1.83
CA TRP A 150 2.40 16.06 1.53
C TRP A 150 2.80 15.34 0.25
N ALA A 151 2.87 16.08 -0.82
CA ALA A 151 3.17 15.52 -2.12
C ALA A 151 4.63 15.74 -2.46
N ALA A 152 5.37 14.67 -2.70
CA ALA A 152 6.72 14.73 -3.24
C ALA A 152 6.73 15.34 -4.65
N ALA A 153 7.84 15.92 -5.08
CA ALA A 153 8.04 16.35 -6.46
C ALA A 153 7.86 15.18 -7.43
N PHE A 154 7.55 15.47 -8.70
CA PHE A 154 7.31 14.42 -9.68
C PHE A 154 8.52 13.49 -9.86
N ARG A 155 9.73 14.06 -9.89
CA ARG A 155 10.99 13.34 -9.90
C ARG A 155 11.10 12.32 -8.74
N ASP A 156 10.79 12.73 -7.53
CA ASP A 156 10.86 11.87 -6.34
C ASP A 156 9.78 10.80 -6.34
N ARG A 157 8.61 11.10 -6.92
CA ARG A 157 7.56 10.08 -7.09
C ARG A 157 7.97 8.97 -8.06
N ILE A 158 8.79 9.28 -9.08
CA ILE A 158 9.38 8.25 -9.94
C ILE A 158 10.22 7.30 -9.09
N VAL A 159 11.04 7.83 -8.18
CA VAL A 159 11.86 7.02 -7.26
C VAL A 159 11.01 6.20 -6.30
N HIS A 160 9.88 6.75 -5.82
CA HIS A 160 8.92 5.98 -5.01
C HIS A 160 8.30 4.81 -5.81
N HIS A 161 8.00 5.01 -7.09
CA HIS A 161 7.53 3.94 -7.97
C HIS A 161 8.64 2.92 -8.25
N LEU A 162 9.88 3.37 -8.48
CA LEU A 162 11.02 2.49 -8.66
C LEU A 162 11.21 1.56 -7.46
N LEU A 163 11.28 2.10 -6.25
CA LEU A 163 11.37 1.29 -5.03
C LEU A 163 10.20 0.32 -4.92
N TYR A 164 8.97 0.81 -5.12
CA TYR A 164 7.76 -0.01 -5.02
C TYR A 164 7.80 -1.17 -6.02
N ASN A 165 8.12 -0.91 -7.29
CA ASN A 165 8.13 -1.94 -8.33
C ASN A 165 9.12 -3.07 -8.03
N GLN A 166 10.23 -2.76 -7.38
CA GLN A 166 11.26 -3.75 -7.04
C GLN A 166 10.92 -4.56 -5.78
N VAL A 167 10.45 -3.91 -4.72
CA VAL A 167 10.31 -4.58 -3.41
C VAL A 167 8.88 -5.02 -3.09
N ALA A 168 7.86 -4.35 -3.64
CA ALA A 168 6.48 -4.61 -3.26
C ALA A 168 5.96 -6.00 -3.66
N PRO A 169 6.27 -6.58 -4.84
CA PRO A 169 5.71 -7.87 -5.24
C PRO A 169 5.99 -8.99 -4.24
N ALA A 170 7.22 -9.09 -3.74
CA ALA A 170 7.61 -10.11 -2.76
C ALA A 170 6.94 -9.87 -1.39
N ILE A 171 6.89 -8.62 -0.95
CA ILE A 171 6.29 -8.24 0.34
C ILE A 171 4.78 -8.42 0.30
N GLU A 172 4.10 -7.95 -0.74
CA GLU A 172 2.64 -8.05 -0.88
C GLU A 172 2.14 -9.49 -1.00
N ALA A 173 2.96 -10.38 -1.56
CA ALA A 173 2.68 -11.82 -1.60
C ALA A 173 2.63 -12.44 -0.20
N SER A 174 3.36 -11.87 0.78
CA SER A 174 3.36 -12.33 2.18
C SER A 174 2.21 -11.78 3.01
N LEU A 175 1.56 -10.70 2.56
CA LEU A 175 0.45 -10.08 3.28
C LEU A 175 -0.80 -10.96 3.23
N ILE A 176 -1.55 -11.00 4.33
CA ILE A 176 -2.79 -11.77 4.39
C ILE A 176 -3.79 -11.32 3.31
N ALA A 177 -4.59 -12.25 2.81
CA ALA A 177 -5.61 -11.96 1.81
C ALA A 177 -6.70 -10.98 2.31
N ASP A 178 -6.80 -10.81 3.61
CA ASP A 178 -7.76 -9.94 4.29
C ASP A 178 -7.26 -8.50 4.49
N SER A 179 -6.02 -8.19 4.09
CA SER A 179 -5.51 -6.83 3.89
C SER A 179 -5.94 -6.33 2.52
N CYS A 180 -6.86 -5.35 2.47
CA CYS A 180 -7.66 -5.06 1.28
C CYS A 180 -7.38 -3.70 0.62
N ALA A 181 -6.44 -2.92 1.12
CA ALA A 181 -6.19 -1.57 0.61
C ALA A 181 -4.76 -1.39 0.12
N CYS A 182 -4.58 -0.53 -0.88
CA CYS A 182 -3.27 -0.14 -1.42
C CYS A 182 -2.42 -1.32 -1.91
N ILE A 183 -3.06 -2.37 -2.40
CA ILE A 183 -2.44 -3.56 -3.01
C ILE A 183 -3.10 -3.75 -4.39
N PRO A 184 -2.34 -4.00 -5.46
CA PRO A 184 -2.88 -4.24 -6.78
C PRO A 184 -3.93 -5.36 -6.77
N GLY A 185 -5.06 -5.14 -7.45
CA GLY A 185 -6.19 -6.07 -7.46
C GLY A 185 -7.03 -6.11 -6.18
N ARG A 186 -6.62 -5.44 -5.10
CA ARG A 186 -7.37 -5.33 -3.85
C ARG A 186 -7.81 -3.88 -3.64
N GLY A 187 -9.09 -3.66 -3.45
CA GLY A 187 -9.68 -2.32 -3.25
C GLY A 187 -11.03 -2.43 -2.58
N THR A 188 -11.82 -1.37 -2.61
CA THR A 188 -13.12 -1.30 -1.91
C THR A 188 -14.06 -2.44 -2.29
N LEU A 189 -14.16 -2.74 -3.59
CA LEU A 189 -15.03 -3.84 -4.06
C LEU A 189 -14.51 -5.21 -3.60
N TYR A 190 -13.20 -5.42 -3.63
CA TYR A 190 -12.59 -6.63 -3.10
C TYR A 190 -12.88 -6.78 -1.61
N ALA A 191 -12.69 -5.71 -0.82
CA ALA A 191 -12.99 -5.70 0.62
C ALA A 191 -14.47 -6.01 0.90
N ALA A 192 -15.39 -5.38 0.16
CA ALA A 192 -16.82 -5.59 0.32
C ALA A 192 -17.23 -7.04 0.04
N ARG A 193 -16.76 -7.62 -1.06
CA ARG A 193 -17.02 -9.03 -1.42
C ARG A 193 -16.44 -10.00 -0.38
N ARG A 194 -15.24 -9.74 0.11
CA ARG A 194 -14.64 -10.57 1.16
C ARG A 194 -15.39 -10.46 2.48
N LEU A 195 -15.80 -9.26 2.87
CA LEU A 195 -16.59 -9.04 4.08
C LEU A 195 -17.94 -9.77 3.98
N GLU A 196 -18.63 -9.64 2.84
CA GLU A 196 -19.88 -10.37 2.59
C GLU A 196 -19.70 -11.89 2.71
N ALA A 197 -18.67 -12.45 2.06
CA ALA A 197 -18.37 -13.87 2.14
C ALA A 197 -18.10 -14.33 3.59
N LYS A 198 -17.38 -13.51 4.38
CA LYS A 198 -17.13 -13.80 5.79
C LYS A 198 -18.40 -13.73 6.64
N ILE A 199 -19.27 -12.75 6.38
CA ILE A 199 -20.57 -12.64 7.06
C ILE A 199 -21.42 -13.87 6.75
N ARG A 200 -21.56 -14.24 5.48
CA ARG A 200 -22.31 -15.46 5.08
C ARG A 200 -21.74 -16.71 5.72
N SER A 201 -20.42 -16.86 5.75
CA SER A 201 -19.77 -18.01 6.37
C SER A 201 -19.99 -18.07 7.89
N ALA A 202 -19.84 -16.93 8.57
CA ALA A 202 -19.96 -16.86 10.03
C ALA A 202 -21.41 -16.93 10.52
N SER A 203 -22.38 -16.48 9.72
CA SER A 203 -23.81 -16.52 10.06
C SER A 203 -24.52 -17.75 9.48
N GLU A 204 -23.82 -18.70 8.86
CA GLU A 204 -24.43 -19.81 8.13
C GLU A 204 -25.53 -19.33 7.18
N ASN A 205 -25.18 -18.43 6.27
CA ASN A 205 -26.09 -17.77 5.34
C ASN A 205 -27.29 -17.09 6.05
N TRP A 206 -26.98 -16.28 7.08
CA TRP A 206 -27.95 -15.47 7.84
C TRP A 206 -28.90 -16.26 8.76
N THR A 207 -28.65 -17.54 8.99
CA THR A 207 -29.47 -18.35 9.88
C THR A 207 -29.10 -18.19 11.34
N ARG A 208 -27.88 -17.74 11.65
CA ARG A 208 -27.39 -17.53 13.01
C ARG A 208 -27.10 -16.05 13.29
N PRO A 209 -27.30 -15.59 14.54
CA PRO A 209 -26.89 -14.26 14.94
C PRO A 209 -25.37 -14.09 14.84
N LEU A 210 -24.94 -12.94 14.35
CA LEU A 210 -23.54 -12.60 14.20
C LEU A 210 -23.29 -11.20 14.78
N TRP A 211 -22.17 -11.05 15.43
CA TRP A 211 -21.72 -9.78 15.99
C TRP A 211 -20.49 -9.30 15.23
N TYR A 212 -20.32 -7.99 15.17
CA TYR A 212 -19.11 -7.39 14.60
C TYR A 212 -18.54 -6.32 15.51
N LEU A 213 -17.22 -6.23 15.50
CA LEU A 213 -16.46 -5.15 16.08
C LEU A 213 -15.78 -4.39 14.93
N LYS A 214 -16.09 -3.11 14.80
CA LYS A 214 -15.37 -2.23 13.88
C LYS A 214 -14.40 -1.35 14.68
N GLY A 215 -13.12 -1.42 14.30
CA GLY A 215 -12.06 -0.56 14.87
C GLY A 215 -11.49 0.38 13.81
N ASP A 216 -10.99 1.52 14.26
CA ASP A 216 -10.26 2.53 13.48
C ASP A 216 -9.04 2.97 14.28
N LEU A 217 -7.85 2.94 13.67
CA LEU A 217 -6.63 3.37 14.33
C LEU A 217 -6.51 4.89 14.31
N ALA A 218 -6.74 5.51 15.46
CA ALA A 218 -6.75 6.96 15.59
C ALA A 218 -5.41 7.57 15.18
N ASN A 219 -5.45 8.57 14.28
CA ASN A 219 -4.28 9.32 13.81
C ASN A 219 -3.16 8.44 13.23
N PHE A 220 -3.50 7.32 12.64
CA PHE A 220 -2.57 6.26 12.27
C PHE A 220 -1.31 6.77 11.53
N PHE A 221 -1.48 7.48 10.40
CA PHE A 221 -0.35 7.93 9.58
C PHE A 221 0.63 8.85 10.33
N VAL A 222 0.14 9.71 11.20
CA VAL A 222 1.00 10.63 11.97
C VAL A 222 1.55 9.99 13.24
N ALA A 223 1.03 8.82 13.64
CA ALA A 223 1.47 8.08 14.82
C ALA A 223 2.49 6.97 14.50
N ILE A 224 2.76 6.67 13.23
CA ILE A 224 3.73 5.63 12.84
C ILE A 224 5.12 6.02 13.33
N ASP A 225 5.76 5.16 14.13
CA ASP A 225 7.17 5.29 14.51
C ASP A 225 8.05 4.77 13.36
N LYS A 226 8.80 5.67 12.73
CA LYS A 226 9.68 5.37 11.60
C LYS A 226 10.80 4.38 11.98
N ARG A 227 11.21 4.32 13.24
CA ARG A 227 12.25 3.39 13.71
C ARG A 227 11.75 1.96 13.78
N ILE A 228 10.47 1.78 14.18
CA ILE A 228 9.81 0.46 14.15
C ILE A 228 9.62 0.04 12.70
N LEU A 229 9.11 0.93 11.88
CA LEU A 229 8.89 0.66 10.45
C LEU A 229 10.21 0.31 9.73
N HIS A 230 11.30 1.02 10.04
CA HIS A 230 12.62 0.71 9.47
C HIS A 230 13.05 -0.74 9.77
N ARG A 231 12.89 -1.20 11.01
CA ARG A 231 13.20 -2.61 11.36
C ARG A 231 12.34 -3.58 10.56
N LEU A 232 11.04 -3.31 10.42
CA LEU A 232 10.14 -4.14 9.64
C LEU A 232 10.49 -4.16 8.14
N LEU A 233 11.04 -3.07 7.61
CA LEU A 233 11.56 -3.02 6.23
C LEU A 233 12.86 -3.81 6.10
N ALA A 234 13.79 -3.66 7.05
CA ALA A 234 15.06 -4.39 7.06
C ALA A 234 14.87 -5.92 7.15
N ASP A 235 13.84 -6.37 7.88
CA ASP A 235 13.50 -7.79 7.95
C ASP A 235 12.96 -8.36 6.61
N ARG A 236 12.44 -7.51 5.72
CA ARG A 236 11.77 -7.92 4.48
C ARG A 236 12.54 -7.60 3.20
N ILE A 237 13.34 -6.55 3.20
CA ILE A 237 14.16 -6.13 2.06
C ILE A 237 15.57 -6.63 2.27
N ARG A 238 15.95 -7.68 1.53
CA ARG A 238 17.25 -8.33 1.68
C ARG A 238 18.38 -7.61 0.95
N GLU A 239 18.05 -6.99 -0.18
CA GLU A 239 19.00 -6.28 -1.01
C GLU A 239 19.36 -4.94 -0.39
N THR A 240 20.62 -4.78 0.00
CA THR A 240 21.15 -3.60 0.70
C THR A 240 20.81 -2.30 -0.03
N ARG A 241 20.90 -2.30 -1.36
CA ARG A 241 20.64 -1.10 -2.17
C ARG A 241 19.19 -0.61 -2.06
N TRP A 242 18.24 -1.53 -2.16
CA TRP A 242 16.82 -1.19 -2.02
C TRP A 242 16.45 -0.81 -0.60
N LEU A 243 17.09 -1.42 0.40
CA LEU A 243 16.91 -1.04 1.79
C LEU A 243 17.43 0.39 2.04
N GLN A 244 18.62 0.75 1.54
CA GLN A 244 19.16 2.11 1.64
C GLN A 244 18.24 3.15 0.97
N LEU A 245 17.66 2.82 -0.20
CA LEU A 245 16.70 3.70 -0.86
C LEU A 245 15.41 3.83 -0.05
N ALA A 246 14.91 2.73 0.52
CA ALA A 246 13.75 2.74 1.41
C ALA A 246 14.00 3.58 2.67
N GLU A 247 15.18 3.48 3.27
CA GLU A 247 15.62 4.30 4.42
C GLU A 247 15.64 5.78 4.07
N LEU A 248 16.22 6.13 2.94
CA LEU A 248 16.32 7.52 2.48
C LEU A 248 14.93 8.13 2.27
N ILE A 249 14.00 7.37 1.69
CA ILE A 249 12.61 7.82 1.51
C ILE A 249 11.87 7.90 2.86
N LEU A 250 12.06 6.91 3.75
CA LEU A 250 11.39 6.83 5.04
C LEU A 250 11.80 7.96 5.98
N PHE A 251 13.11 8.23 6.06
CA PHE A 251 13.64 9.23 6.98
C PHE A 251 13.70 10.64 6.41
N HIS A 252 13.46 10.79 5.11
CA HIS A 252 13.29 12.14 4.53
C HIS A 252 12.16 12.87 5.25
N ASP A 253 12.50 14.07 5.75
CA ASP A 253 11.50 14.93 6.40
C ASP A 253 11.01 15.99 5.40
N PRO A 254 9.77 15.85 4.89
CA PRO A 254 9.25 16.81 3.93
C PRO A 254 9.05 18.21 4.52
N ARG A 255 9.14 18.37 5.84
CA ARG A 255 8.99 19.66 6.54
C ARG A 255 10.21 20.55 6.44
N GLU A 256 11.38 20.01 6.10
CA GLU A 256 12.62 20.77 5.96
C GLU A 256 12.62 21.63 4.69
N ASN A 257 11.98 21.14 3.61
CA ASN A 257 11.93 21.87 2.35
C ASN A 257 10.57 21.65 1.67
N TYR A 258 9.65 22.59 1.85
CA TYR A 258 8.32 22.49 1.26
C TYR A 258 7.71 23.82 0.86
N GLU A 259 6.67 23.72 0.03
CA GLU A 259 5.81 24.81 -0.39
C GLU A 259 4.38 24.53 0.06
N VAL A 260 3.72 25.51 0.67
CA VAL A 260 2.30 25.42 0.97
C VAL A 260 1.50 25.88 -0.25
N ARG A 261 0.58 25.05 -0.73
CA ARG A 261 -0.36 25.40 -1.81
C ARG A 261 -1.79 25.42 -1.32
N GLY A 262 -2.58 26.34 -1.85
CA GLY A 262 -3.96 26.54 -1.49
C GLY A 262 -4.16 27.59 -0.39
N ASP A 263 -5.41 27.68 0.11
CA ASP A 263 -5.77 28.68 1.11
C ASP A 263 -5.26 28.30 2.51
N ALA A 264 -4.53 29.19 3.15
CA ALA A 264 -4.03 29.01 4.53
C ALA A 264 -5.16 28.71 5.55
N ARG A 265 -6.39 29.20 5.29
CA ARG A 265 -7.57 28.91 6.12
C ARG A 265 -7.90 27.41 6.15
N HIS A 266 -7.61 26.67 5.10
CA HIS A 266 -7.81 25.23 5.08
C HIS A 266 -6.86 24.49 6.01
N LEU A 267 -5.61 24.98 6.15
CA LEU A 267 -4.65 24.41 7.12
C LEU A 267 -5.14 24.55 8.56
N ALA A 268 -5.81 25.66 8.89
CA ALA A 268 -6.40 25.88 10.22
C ALA A 268 -7.54 24.90 10.54
N GLN A 269 -8.19 24.32 9.53
CA GLN A 269 -9.26 23.32 9.73
C GLN A 269 -8.73 21.93 10.10
N VAL A 270 -7.45 21.64 9.85
CA VAL A 270 -6.84 20.36 10.22
C VAL A 270 -6.48 20.40 11.70
N PRO A 271 -7.03 19.49 12.54
CA PRO A 271 -6.71 19.44 13.95
C PRO A 271 -5.20 19.34 14.20
N PRO A 272 -4.62 20.06 15.18
CA PRO A 272 -3.17 20.11 15.40
C PRO A 272 -2.52 18.73 15.59
N HIS A 273 -3.20 17.81 16.27
CA HIS A 273 -2.72 16.44 16.50
C HIS A 273 -2.70 15.54 15.25
N LYS A 274 -3.32 15.98 14.14
CA LYS A 274 -3.35 15.30 12.84
C LYS A 274 -2.39 15.91 11.83
N ARG A 275 -1.69 16.97 12.20
CA ARG A 275 -0.74 17.63 11.32
C ARG A 275 0.65 17.03 11.49
N LEU A 276 1.30 16.72 10.37
CA LEU A 276 2.66 16.17 10.37
C LEU A 276 3.65 17.17 10.98
N VAL A 277 3.47 18.47 10.73
CA VAL A 277 4.33 19.52 11.26
C VAL A 277 4.42 19.55 12.80
N ASN A 278 3.43 18.99 13.49
CA ASN A 278 3.38 18.97 14.95
C ASN A 278 3.91 17.66 15.55
N GLN A 279 4.36 16.72 14.72
CA GLN A 279 4.91 15.44 15.22
C GLN A 279 6.42 15.54 15.43
N ALA A 280 6.96 14.73 16.33
CA ALA A 280 8.42 14.59 16.47
C ALA A 280 9.04 14.02 15.18
N PRO A 281 10.32 14.29 14.86
CA PRO A 281 10.95 13.93 13.59
C PRO A 281 10.87 12.45 13.21
N HIS A 282 10.86 11.56 14.19
CA HIS A 282 10.80 10.11 13.98
C HIS A 282 9.37 9.55 13.94
N PHE A 283 8.35 10.42 14.02
CA PHE A 283 6.95 10.03 13.89
C PHE A 283 6.31 10.57 12.62
N GLY A 284 5.42 9.77 12.07
CA GLY A 284 4.52 10.11 10.99
C GLY A 284 5.08 9.86 9.59
N LEU A 285 4.19 9.38 8.73
CA LEU A 285 4.40 9.27 7.30
C LEU A 285 3.63 10.37 6.56
N PRO A 286 4.24 10.99 5.54
CA PRO A 286 3.58 12.00 4.72
C PRO A 286 2.45 11.36 3.90
N ILE A 287 1.21 11.80 4.09
CA ILE A 287 0.06 11.36 3.29
C ILE A 287 0.17 11.96 1.89
N GLY A 288 0.03 11.14 0.85
CA GLY A 288 0.02 11.58 -0.56
C GLY A 288 1.08 10.95 -1.44
N ASN A 289 1.93 10.08 -0.89
CA ASN A 289 2.97 9.36 -1.62
C ASN A 289 2.68 7.85 -1.64
N LEU A 290 3.05 7.17 -2.72
CA LEU A 290 2.88 5.72 -2.88
C LEU A 290 3.63 4.95 -1.78
N SER A 291 4.89 5.34 -1.52
CA SER A 291 5.71 4.70 -0.48
C SER A 291 5.07 4.75 0.90
N SER A 292 4.42 5.86 1.27
CA SER A 292 3.76 5.98 2.58
C SER A 292 2.62 4.97 2.75
N GLN A 293 1.87 4.68 1.69
CA GLN A 293 0.78 3.70 1.74
C GLN A 293 1.31 2.27 1.78
N PHE A 294 2.36 1.99 1.00
CA PHE A 294 3.05 0.71 1.01
C PHE A 294 3.68 0.44 2.39
N PHE A 295 4.40 1.39 2.93
CA PHE A 295 5.01 1.30 4.26
C PHE A 295 3.97 1.14 5.37
N ALA A 296 2.82 1.80 5.25
CA ALA A 296 1.71 1.66 6.19
C ALA A 296 1.16 0.23 6.21
N ASN A 297 1.08 -0.45 5.06
CA ASN A 297 0.68 -1.86 5.00
C ASN A 297 1.69 -2.79 5.68
N ILE A 298 2.99 -2.54 5.50
CA ILE A 298 4.05 -3.31 6.18
C ILE A 298 3.96 -3.12 7.71
N TYR A 299 3.71 -1.89 8.16
CA TYR A 299 3.56 -1.59 9.59
C TYR A 299 2.36 -2.31 10.20
N LEU A 300 1.24 -2.35 9.48
CA LEU A 300 0.00 -2.98 9.94
C LEU A 300 -0.04 -4.49 9.74
N ASP A 301 0.86 -5.06 8.95
CA ASP A 301 0.96 -6.51 8.84
C ASP A 301 1.26 -7.17 10.18
N VAL A 302 1.98 -6.49 11.07
CA VAL A 302 2.19 -6.98 12.44
C VAL A 302 0.88 -7.19 13.19
N LEU A 303 -0.07 -6.25 13.04
CA LEU A 303 -1.42 -6.40 13.59
C LEU A 303 -2.19 -7.54 12.91
N ASP A 304 -2.09 -7.63 11.58
CA ASP A 304 -2.77 -8.67 10.81
C ASP A 304 -2.30 -10.07 11.23
N GLN A 305 -0.99 -10.27 11.36
CA GLN A 305 -0.38 -11.52 11.81
C GLN A 305 -0.80 -11.86 13.26
N TYR A 306 -0.77 -10.88 14.16
CA TYR A 306 -1.22 -11.06 15.54
C TYR A 306 -2.69 -11.51 15.62
N VAL A 307 -3.58 -10.83 14.90
CA VAL A 307 -5.01 -11.16 14.87
C VAL A 307 -5.25 -12.57 14.30
N LYS A 308 -4.50 -12.96 13.27
CA LYS A 308 -4.66 -14.26 12.62
C LYS A 308 -4.02 -15.42 13.38
N HIS A 309 -2.83 -15.24 13.91
CA HIS A 309 -2.03 -16.34 14.46
C HIS A 309 -2.09 -16.43 15.99
N GLU A 310 -2.09 -15.28 16.68
CA GLU A 310 -2.15 -15.25 18.15
C GLU A 310 -3.60 -15.25 18.64
N LEU A 311 -4.42 -14.29 18.21
CA LEU A 311 -5.83 -14.22 18.58
C LEU A 311 -6.69 -15.25 17.84
N ARG A 312 -6.19 -15.83 16.74
CA ARG A 312 -6.86 -16.85 15.92
C ARG A 312 -8.24 -16.44 15.43
N VAL A 313 -8.45 -15.14 15.18
CA VAL A 313 -9.72 -14.63 14.68
C VAL A 313 -9.91 -15.04 13.23
N ARG A 314 -10.86 -15.95 12.98
CA ARG A 314 -11.14 -16.48 11.63
C ARG A 314 -11.68 -15.40 10.70
N HIS A 315 -12.61 -14.59 11.16
CA HIS A 315 -13.34 -13.61 10.37
C HIS A 315 -12.86 -12.19 10.68
N TYR A 316 -11.69 -11.85 10.14
CA TYR A 316 -11.03 -10.55 10.23
C TYR A 316 -10.84 -9.97 8.83
N ILE A 317 -10.97 -8.65 8.68
CA ILE A 317 -10.67 -7.92 7.46
C ILE A 317 -10.18 -6.51 7.81
N ARG A 318 -9.19 -6.02 7.08
CA ARG A 318 -8.64 -4.67 7.24
C ARG A 318 -8.66 -3.89 5.92
N TYR A 319 -9.00 -2.61 6.02
CA TYR A 319 -8.92 -1.66 4.92
C TYR A 319 -8.17 -0.40 5.40
N VAL A 320 -6.87 -0.29 5.08
CA VAL A 320 -5.93 0.69 5.66
C VAL A 320 -5.94 0.58 7.19
N ASP A 321 -6.39 1.61 7.88
CA ASP A 321 -6.50 1.77 9.34
C ASP A 321 -7.86 1.29 9.92
N ASP A 322 -8.86 1.05 9.06
CA ASP A 322 -10.12 0.44 9.46
C ASP A 322 -10.02 -1.09 9.47
N PHE A 323 -10.56 -1.74 10.48
CA PHE A 323 -10.69 -3.18 10.51
C PHE A 323 -12.03 -3.66 11.09
N VAL A 324 -12.42 -4.85 10.71
CA VAL A 324 -13.64 -5.51 11.20
C VAL A 324 -13.32 -6.93 11.64
N LEU A 325 -13.80 -7.29 12.82
CA LEU A 325 -13.82 -8.64 13.35
C LEU A 325 -15.27 -9.11 13.43
N LEU A 326 -15.53 -10.39 13.14
CA LEU A 326 -16.85 -11.01 13.23
C LEU A 326 -16.77 -12.21 14.15
N HIS A 327 -17.76 -12.36 15.04
CA HIS A 327 -17.87 -13.50 15.93
C HIS A 327 -19.34 -13.80 16.30
N GLU A 328 -19.65 -15.06 16.62
CA GLU A 328 -20.98 -15.49 17.06
C GLU A 328 -21.31 -14.99 18.47
N SER A 329 -20.29 -14.75 19.29
CA SER A 329 -20.41 -14.25 20.66
C SER A 329 -19.85 -12.83 20.77
N PRO A 330 -20.61 -11.87 21.31
CA PRO A 330 -20.10 -10.50 21.53
C PRO A 330 -19.04 -10.43 22.65
N GLN A 331 -18.98 -11.42 23.54
CA GLN A 331 -17.99 -11.46 24.62
C GLN A 331 -16.59 -11.83 24.12
N GLN A 332 -16.48 -12.38 22.91
CA GLN A 332 -15.19 -12.73 22.29
C GLN A 332 -14.68 -11.67 21.31
N LEU A 333 -15.45 -10.61 21.06
CA LEU A 333 -15.04 -9.43 20.33
C LEU A 333 -14.50 -8.34 21.25
#